data_f2e82ae57acab0d58ff15ef06327fbaa
#
_entry.id   f2e82ae57acab0d58ff15ef06327fbaa
#
_cell.length_a   1.000
_cell.length_b   1.000
_cell.length_c   1.000
_cell.angle_alpha   90.00
_cell.angle_beta   90.00
_cell.angle_gamma   90.00
#
_symmetry.space_group_name_H-M   'P 1'
#
loop_
_entity.id
_entity.type
_entity.pdbx_description
1 polymer ?
#
loop_
_entity_poly.entity_id
_entity_poly.type
_entity_poly.pdbx_seq_one_letter_code
_entity_poly.pdbx_strand_id
1 'polypeptide(L)'
;MDALIICIFKDMHWKRLRPWLIPLSLAIAIKIFSFFPYAVEKYYSTGIYPVISRFLRILFGWIPFSMGDILYTVCFIYLILSLISFLSRAFRRELHRQYLILSLKKCFSIALWIYLAFNILWGLNYDRLPIARQMQLETRLYTKEELQELVGLLVSRVNGIDSASRIARKDLTNNDSIFRNSIQAYHLLGRTNDRLYYPNPSVKFSFYGYLANYMGFSGYYNPFSGEAQVNTTVPRFVQPFTTCHEIGHQLGYAKEEEANFCGFLATKTSVDPAFRYSVYLDLYLYSAGALYVMDSTAFIPYRESLKPAVRQDLRDLKNFYLKYQNPFEPFIHALYGNYLKANRQPQGIYAYDEVVGLVIAYYRKNGANAF
;
A
#
# COMPACT_ATOMS: atom_id res chain seq x y z
N MET A 1 19.29 -41.23 41.78
CA MET A 1 18.88 -39.84 42.13
C MET A 1 19.03 -38.91 40.93
N ASP A 2 20.04 -39.10 40.08
CA ASP A 2 20.32 -38.20 38.96
C ASP A 2 19.34 -38.26 37.79
N ALA A 3 18.80 -39.43 37.48
CA ALA A 3 17.84 -39.61 36.37
C ALA A 3 16.48 -38.91 36.65
N LEU A 4 16.04 -38.88 37.90
CA LEU A 4 14.79 -38.21 38.32
C LEU A 4 14.92 -36.68 38.28
N ILE A 5 16.11 -36.18 38.67
CA ILE A 5 16.45 -34.75 38.66
C ILE A 5 16.52 -34.24 37.19
N ILE A 6 17.14 -35.00 36.31
CA ILE A 6 17.24 -34.72 34.87
C ILE A 6 15.86 -34.72 34.22
N CYS A 7 14.96 -35.64 34.60
CA CYS A 7 13.60 -35.70 34.09
C CYS A 7 12.76 -34.50 34.56
N ILE A 8 12.85 -34.08 35.83
CA ILE A 8 12.13 -32.93 36.40
C ILE A 8 12.66 -31.64 35.80
N PHE A 9 13.96 -31.47 35.59
CA PHE A 9 14.52 -30.29 34.92
C PHE A 9 14.15 -30.25 33.43
N LYS A 10 14.10 -31.39 32.75
CA LYS A 10 13.69 -31.52 31.35
C LYS A 10 12.22 -31.17 31.18
N ASP A 11 11.34 -31.63 32.07
CA ASP A 11 9.90 -31.31 32.08
C ASP A 11 9.63 -29.84 32.43
N MET A 12 10.39 -29.25 33.34
CA MET A 12 10.22 -27.85 33.75
C MET A 12 10.68 -26.88 32.66
N HIS A 13 11.80 -27.21 31.95
CA HIS A 13 12.25 -26.46 30.77
C HIS A 13 11.27 -26.61 29.59
N TRP A 14 10.76 -27.81 29.33
CA TRP A 14 9.82 -28.09 28.27
C TRP A 14 8.47 -27.36 28.44
N LYS A 15 7.90 -27.35 29.64
CA LYS A 15 6.68 -26.59 29.96
C LYS A 15 6.84 -25.09 29.77
N ARG A 16 8.03 -24.53 29.99
CA ARG A 16 8.33 -23.10 29.78
C ARG A 16 8.55 -22.73 28.32
N LEU A 17 9.01 -23.66 27.49
CA LEU A 17 9.29 -23.45 26.05
C LEU A 17 8.07 -23.73 25.17
N ARG A 18 7.19 -24.63 25.59
CA ARG A 18 6.03 -25.08 24.83
C ARG A 18 5.16 -23.95 24.26
N PRO A 19 4.85 -22.85 24.97
CA PRO A 19 4.05 -21.74 24.44
C PRO A 19 4.71 -21.02 23.24
N TRP A 20 6.04 -21.15 23.08
CA TRP A 20 6.81 -20.50 22.02
C TRP A 20 7.06 -21.40 20.82
N LEU A 21 7.03 -22.72 21.00
CA LEU A 21 7.37 -23.68 19.95
C LEU A 21 6.41 -23.56 18.76
N ILE A 22 5.10 -23.49 19.01
CA ILE A 22 4.10 -23.38 17.94
C ILE A 22 4.25 -22.07 17.16
N PRO A 23 4.22 -20.88 17.77
CA PRO A 23 4.32 -19.65 17.00
C PRO A 23 5.69 -19.48 16.31
N LEU A 24 6.78 -19.97 16.90
CA LEU A 24 8.10 -19.96 16.26
C LEU A 24 8.18 -20.91 15.07
N SER A 25 7.67 -22.14 15.20
CA SER A 25 7.64 -23.08 14.08
C SER A 25 6.74 -22.59 12.94
N LEU A 26 5.61 -21.95 13.25
CA LEU A 26 4.76 -21.31 12.25
C LEU A 26 5.47 -20.13 11.56
N ALA A 27 6.18 -19.29 12.31
CA ALA A 27 6.95 -18.18 11.73
C ALA A 27 8.06 -18.68 10.80
N ILE A 28 8.77 -19.75 11.20
CA ILE A 28 9.77 -20.40 10.36
C ILE A 28 9.13 -21.01 9.10
N ALA A 29 8.00 -21.70 9.24
CA ALA A 29 7.29 -22.29 8.11
C ALA A 29 6.80 -21.22 7.11
N ILE A 30 6.24 -20.12 7.60
CA ILE A 30 5.85 -18.96 6.78
C ILE A 30 7.08 -18.41 6.05
N LYS A 31 8.20 -18.24 6.76
CA LYS A 31 9.43 -17.70 6.16
C LYS A 31 10.01 -18.65 5.10
N ILE A 32 9.99 -19.96 5.33
CA ILE A 32 10.41 -20.94 4.33
C ILE A 32 9.46 -20.89 3.12
N PHE A 33 8.14 -20.87 3.34
CA PHE A 33 7.14 -20.79 2.28
C PHE A 33 7.31 -19.52 1.41
N SER A 34 7.67 -18.40 2.01
CA SER A 34 7.91 -17.12 1.32
C SER A 34 9.07 -17.15 0.31
N PHE A 35 9.98 -18.15 0.38
CA PHE A 35 11.04 -18.34 -0.62
C PHE A 35 10.57 -19.01 -1.92
N PHE A 36 9.32 -19.43 -2.00
CA PHE A 36 8.77 -20.13 -3.16
C PHE A 36 7.65 -19.31 -3.84
N PRO A 37 7.98 -18.26 -4.66
CA PRO A 37 6.97 -17.33 -5.22
C PRO A 37 5.85 -18.02 -6.01
N TYR A 38 6.14 -19.10 -6.72
CA TYR A 38 5.12 -19.90 -7.42
C TYR A 38 4.13 -20.58 -6.47
N ALA A 39 4.63 -21.08 -5.33
CA ALA A 39 3.79 -21.69 -4.32
C ALA A 39 2.94 -20.61 -3.61
N VAL A 40 3.56 -19.46 -3.29
CA VAL A 40 2.84 -18.30 -2.73
C VAL A 40 1.73 -17.85 -3.70
N GLU A 41 2.04 -17.66 -4.98
CA GLU A 41 1.04 -17.26 -5.97
C GLU A 41 -0.11 -18.27 -6.03
N LYS A 42 0.20 -19.57 -6.20
CA LYS A 42 -0.79 -20.62 -6.42
C LYS A 42 -1.64 -20.92 -5.19
N TYR A 43 -1.02 -21.08 -4.03
CA TYR A 43 -1.72 -21.58 -2.84
C TYR A 43 -2.19 -20.46 -1.91
N TYR A 44 -1.48 -19.33 -1.88
CA TYR A 44 -1.84 -18.23 -1.01
C TYR A 44 -2.50 -17.09 -1.81
N SER A 45 -1.80 -16.40 -2.69
CA SER A 45 -2.28 -15.14 -3.28
C SER A 45 -3.49 -15.31 -4.19
N THR A 46 -3.59 -16.44 -4.93
CA THR A 46 -4.77 -16.79 -5.76
C THR A 46 -5.64 -17.88 -5.13
N GLY A 47 -5.19 -18.51 -4.04
CA GLY A 47 -5.91 -19.57 -3.32
C GLY A 47 -6.60 -19.07 -2.05
N ILE A 48 -5.85 -19.03 -0.94
CA ILE A 48 -6.40 -18.75 0.40
C ILE A 48 -6.69 -17.26 0.61
N TYR A 49 -5.79 -16.36 0.16
CA TYR A 49 -5.91 -14.93 0.41
C TYR A 49 -7.21 -14.29 -0.12
N PRO A 50 -7.70 -14.58 -1.32
CA PRO A 50 -8.99 -14.05 -1.77
C PRO A 50 -10.16 -14.38 -0.84
N VAL A 51 -10.12 -15.56 -0.21
CA VAL A 51 -11.13 -15.98 0.77
C VAL A 51 -11.01 -15.16 2.06
N ILE A 52 -9.78 -15.01 2.59
CA ILE A 52 -9.49 -14.19 3.78
C ILE A 52 -9.91 -12.73 3.54
N SER A 53 -9.43 -12.14 2.44
CA SER A 53 -9.72 -10.75 2.09
C SER A 53 -11.23 -10.52 1.92
N ARG A 54 -11.93 -11.44 1.23
CA ARG A 54 -13.38 -11.37 1.05
C ARG A 54 -14.13 -11.51 2.38
N PHE A 55 -13.70 -12.41 3.25
CA PHE A 55 -14.29 -12.59 4.58
C PHE A 55 -14.16 -11.30 5.41
N LEU A 56 -12.98 -10.71 5.48
CA LEU A 56 -12.78 -9.44 6.20
C LEU A 56 -13.63 -8.31 5.63
N ARG A 57 -13.75 -8.21 4.32
CA ARG A 57 -14.57 -7.20 3.65
C ARG A 57 -16.08 -7.42 3.90
N ILE A 58 -16.55 -8.66 3.98
CA ILE A 58 -17.93 -8.97 4.37
C ILE A 58 -18.17 -8.59 5.83
N LEU A 59 -17.20 -8.90 6.71
CA LEU A 59 -17.31 -8.64 8.13
C LEU A 59 -17.34 -7.13 8.47
N PHE A 60 -16.49 -6.33 7.80
CA PHE A 60 -16.30 -4.91 8.12
C PHE A 60 -16.82 -3.95 7.04
N GLY A 61 -17.07 -4.42 5.81
CA GLY A 61 -17.40 -3.56 4.67
C GLY A 61 -18.72 -2.80 4.82
N TRP A 62 -19.69 -3.34 5.50
CA TRP A 62 -21.00 -2.70 5.74
C TRP A 62 -20.96 -1.59 6.80
N ILE A 63 -19.92 -1.56 7.65
CA ILE A 63 -19.75 -0.52 8.66
C ILE A 63 -19.37 0.80 7.95
N PRO A 64 -20.02 1.94 8.25
CA PRO A 64 -19.81 3.19 7.49
C PRO A 64 -18.49 3.90 7.80
N PHE A 65 -17.73 3.47 8.81
CA PHE A 65 -16.46 4.06 9.23
C PHE A 65 -15.33 3.02 9.28
N SER A 66 -14.09 3.48 9.41
CA SER A 66 -12.90 2.62 9.42
C SER A 66 -12.77 1.85 10.75
N MET A 67 -12.94 0.53 10.69
CA MET A 67 -12.62 -0.37 11.80
C MET A 67 -11.13 -0.53 12.00
N GLY A 68 -10.35 -0.45 10.93
CA GLY A 68 -8.90 -0.49 10.99
C GLY A 68 -8.32 0.68 11.78
N ASP A 69 -8.85 1.90 11.60
CA ASP A 69 -8.43 3.07 12.37
C ASP A 69 -8.78 2.92 13.86
N ILE A 70 -9.95 2.38 14.16
CA ILE A 70 -10.33 2.09 15.55
C ILE A 70 -9.37 1.07 16.17
N LEU A 71 -9.04 -0.01 15.45
CA LEU A 71 -8.08 -1.00 15.91
C LEU A 71 -6.72 -0.36 16.22
N TYR A 72 -6.21 0.47 15.30
CA TYR A 72 -4.95 1.17 15.52
C TYR A 72 -5.02 2.17 16.68
N THR A 73 -6.13 2.89 16.84
CA THR A 73 -6.36 3.77 18.00
C THR A 73 -6.29 3.00 19.32
N VAL A 74 -6.98 1.86 19.41
CA VAL A 74 -6.98 1.01 20.60
C VAL A 74 -5.58 0.48 20.90
N CYS A 75 -4.85 -0.01 19.87
CA CYS A 75 -3.47 -0.44 20.02
C CYS A 75 -2.55 0.70 20.50
N PHE A 76 -2.72 1.90 19.95
CA PHE A 76 -1.92 3.07 20.33
C PHE A 76 -2.19 3.50 21.78
N ILE A 77 -3.46 3.56 22.20
CA ILE A 77 -3.83 3.84 23.60
C ILE A 77 -3.22 2.79 24.52
N TYR A 78 -3.33 1.50 24.17
CA TYR A 78 -2.72 0.42 24.95
C TYR A 78 -1.19 0.60 25.09
N LEU A 79 -0.49 0.98 24.02
CA LEU A 79 0.96 1.23 24.06
C LEU A 79 1.30 2.41 24.97
N ILE A 80 0.55 3.52 24.89
CA ILE A 80 0.73 4.68 25.76
C ILE A 80 0.53 4.30 27.24
N LEU A 81 -0.57 3.62 27.57
CA LEU A 81 -0.86 3.20 28.94
C LEU A 81 0.22 2.24 29.47
N SER A 82 0.69 1.33 28.60
CA SER A 82 1.78 0.40 28.94
C SER A 82 3.09 1.14 29.21
N LEU A 83 3.41 2.16 28.40
CA LEU A 83 4.59 3.02 28.58
C LEU A 83 4.49 3.83 29.87
N ILE A 84 3.35 4.46 30.14
CA ILE A 84 3.11 5.21 31.39
C ILE A 84 3.29 4.30 32.61
N SER A 85 2.71 3.08 32.56
CA SER A 85 2.88 2.11 33.64
C SER A 85 4.34 1.71 33.85
N PHE A 86 5.08 1.49 32.75
CA PHE A 86 6.52 1.16 32.80
C PHE A 86 7.33 2.31 33.41
N LEU A 87 7.12 3.54 32.93
CA LEU A 87 7.80 4.74 33.44
C LEU A 87 7.49 5.01 34.91
N SER A 88 6.23 4.84 35.34
CA SER A 88 5.82 4.97 36.73
C SER A 88 6.57 4.00 37.64
N ARG A 89 6.71 2.71 37.23
CA ARG A 89 7.49 1.70 37.96
C ARG A 89 8.97 2.03 37.98
N ALA A 90 9.51 2.53 36.86
CA ALA A 90 10.90 3.00 36.81
C ALA A 90 11.17 4.12 37.82
N PHE A 91 10.27 5.10 37.87
CA PHE A 91 10.35 6.24 38.81
C PHE A 91 10.28 5.78 40.26
N ARG A 92 9.43 4.80 40.57
CA ARG A 92 9.31 4.20 41.92
C ARG A 92 10.43 3.21 42.26
N ARG A 93 11.41 2.99 41.36
CA ARG A 93 12.51 2.02 41.51
C ARG A 93 12.01 0.56 41.69
N GLU A 94 10.82 0.25 41.13
CA GLU A 94 10.18 -1.06 41.23
C GLU A 94 10.54 -1.99 40.05
N LEU A 95 11.51 -1.60 39.19
CA LEU A 95 11.96 -2.41 38.05
C LEU A 95 12.90 -3.53 38.49
N HIS A 96 12.32 -4.61 39.03
CA HIS A 96 13.09 -5.79 39.34
C HIS A 96 13.42 -6.60 38.09
N ARG A 97 14.55 -7.33 38.09
CA ARG A 97 14.99 -8.17 36.97
C ARG A 97 13.91 -9.11 36.45
N GLN A 98 13.12 -9.71 37.35
CA GLN A 98 12.01 -10.58 36.98
C GLN A 98 10.92 -9.86 36.17
N TYR A 99 10.55 -8.63 36.57
CA TYR A 99 9.58 -7.81 35.82
C TYR A 99 10.09 -7.49 34.41
N LEU A 100 11.35 -7.09 34.26
CA LEU A 100 11.97 -6.80 32.97
C LEU A 100 11.96 -8.03 32.06
N ILE A 101 12.34 -9.19 32.56
CA ILE A 101 12.32 -10.46 31.79
C ILE A 101 10.90 -10.81 31.35
N LEU A 102 9.91 -10.67 32.23
CA LEU A 102 8.51 -10.96 31.89
C LEU A 102 7.97 -9.95 30.87
N SER A 103 8.30 -8.67 31.00
CA SER A 103 7.91 -7.62 30.05
C SER A 103 8.52 -7.86 28.67
N LEU A 104 9.83 -8.19 28.59
CA LEU A 104 10.49 -8.56 27.32
C LEU A 104 9.85 -9.79 26.65
N LYS A 105 9.55 -10.83 27.45
CA LYS A 105 8.86 -12.02 26.92
C LYS A 105 7.48 -11.67 26.37
N LYS A 106 6.71 -10.82 27.08
CA LYS A 106 5.40 -10.36 26.62
C LYS A 106 5.51 -9.57 25.32
N CYS A 107 6.45 -8.60 25.24
CA CYS A 107 6.68 -7.81 24.04
C CYS A 107 7.06 -8.70 22.85
N PHE A 108 7.98 -9.66 23.06
CA PHE A 108 8.39 -10.60 22.01
C PHE A 108 7.21 -11.49 21.56
N SER A 109 6.39 -11.96 22.50
CA SER A 109 5.19 -12.75 22.18
C SER A 109 4.21 -11.96 21.33
N ILE A 110 3.90 -10.72 21.74
CA ILE A 110 3.00 -9.84 20.98
C ILE A 110 3.55 -9.61 19.56
N ALA A 111 4.84 -9.26 19.44
CA ALA A 111 5.48 -9.02 18.15
C ALA A 111 5.42 -10.26 17.24
N LEU A 112 5.65 -11.46 17.81
CA LEU A 112 5.57 -12.72 17.07
C LEU A 112 4.14 -13.02 16.57
N TRP A 113 3.13 -12.81 17.41
CA TRP A 113 1.74 -12.99 17.00
C TRP A 113 1.27 -11.95 15.98
N ILE A 114 1.72 -10.69 16.09
CA ILE A 114 1.47 -9.65 15.07
C ILE A 114 2.12 -10.06 13.75
N TYR A 115 3.37 -10.55 13.77
CA TYR A 115 4.06 -11.04 12.59
C TYR A 115 3.30 -12.19 11.92
N LEU A 116 2.84 -13.16 12.69
CA LEU A 116 2.04 -14.28 12.17
C LEU A 116 0.72 -13.79 11.56
N ALA A 117 -0.03 -13.00 12.31
CA ALA A 117 -1.30 -12.44 11.85
C ALA A 117 -1.13 -11.61 10.57
N PHE A 118 -0.14 -10.73 10.53
CA PHE A 118 0.17 -9.92 9.36
C PHE A 118 0.44 -10.79 8.13
N ASN A 119 1.35 -11.79 8.24
CA ASN A 119 1.71 -12.63 7.11
C ASN A 119 0.54 -13.53 6.66
N ILE A 120 -0.22 -14.11 7.59
CA ILE A 120 -1.38 -14.96 7.26
C ILE A 120 -2.50 -14.14 6.61
N LEU A 121 -2.74 -12.94 7.09
CA LEU A 121 -3.83 -12.10 6.58
C LEU A 121 -3.48 -11.39 5.28
N TRP A 122 -2.18 -11.05 5.05
CA TRP A 122 -1.81 -10.27 3.88
C TRP A 122 -0.33 -10.31 3.49
N GLY A 123 0.60 -10.28 4.45
CA GLY A 123 2.04 -10.04 4.21
C GLY A 123 2.71 -10.99 3.24
N LEU A 124 2.27 -12.26 3.16
CA LEU A 124 2.76 -13.23 2.18
C LEU A 124 2.57 -12.78 0.71
N ASN A 125 1.66 -11.83 0.43
CA ASN A 125 1.50 -11.28 -0.91
C ASN A 125 2.72 -10.50 -1.42
N TYR A 126 3.63 -10.06 -0.54
CA TYR A 126 4.90 -9.47 -0.98
C TYR A 126 5.80 -10.47 -1.72
N ASP A 127 5.62 -11.75 -1.46
CA ASP A 127 6.43 -12.84 -2.02
C ASP A 127 5.76 -13.51 -3.23
N ARG A 128 4.63 -12.98 -3.73
CA ARG A 128 3.92 -13.50 -4.92
C ARG A 128 4.68 -13.27 -6.23
N LEU A 129 4.24 -13.93 -7.30
CA LEU A 129 4.75 -13.63 -8.65
C LEU A 129 4.40 -12.20 -9.06
N PRO A 130 5.36 -11.45 -9.66
CA PRO A 130 5.11 -10.10 -10.14
C PRO A 130 3.93 -10.00 -11.10
N ILE A 131 3.16 -8.89 -11.01
CA ILE A 131 2.03 -8.61 -11.91
C ILE A 131 2.46 -8.59 -13.38
N ALA A 132 3.67 -8.12 -13.67
CA ALA A 132 4.25 -8.15 -15.01
C ALA A 132 4.25 -9.55 -15.61
N ARG A 133 4.63 -10.56 -14.81
CA ARG A 133 4.64 -11.95 -15.23
C ARG A 133 3.23 -12.51 -15.44
N GLN A 134 2.29 -12.13 -14.58
CA GLN A 134 0.89 -12.53 -14.69
C GLN A 134 0.26 -11.98 -15.98
N MET A 135 0.64 -10.78 -16.40
CA MET A 135 0.18 -10.09 -17.59
C MET A 135 1.09 -10.30 -18.81
N GLN A 136 2.13 -11.15 -18.70
CA GLN A 136 3.09 -11.41 -19.76
C GLN A 136 3.71 -10.13 -20.34
N LEU A 137 4.07 -9.20 -19.46
CA LEU A 137 4.78 -7.97 -19.81
C LEU A 137 6.29 -8.24 -19.83
N GLU A 138 6.97 -7.72 -20.85
CA GLU A 138 8.42 -7.77 -20.94
C GLU A 138 9.03 -6.62 -20.13
N THR A 139 9.45 -6.94 -18.90
CA THR A 139 10.14 -5.98 -18.02
C THR A 139 11.63 -5.99 -18.32
N ARG A 140 12.08 -5.07 -19.17
CA ARG A 140 13.48 -4.72 -19.36
C ARG A 140 13.70 -3.26 -18.99
N LEU A 141 14.93 -2.86 -18.79
CA LEU A 141 15.27 -1.44 -18.63
C LEU A 141 14.72 -0.66 -19.83
N TYR A 142 14.08 0.45 -19.54
CA TYR A 142 13.59 1.36 -20.58
C TYR A 142 14.67 2.35 -20.98
N THR A 143 14.61 2.80 -22.23
CA THR A 143 15.51 3.83 -22.75
C THR A 143 14.95 5.23 -22.47
N LYS A 144 15.81 6.25 -22.67
CA LYS A 144 15.37 7.65 -22.55
C LYS A 144 14.27 7.97 -23.56
N GLU A 145 14.38 7.45 -24.78
CA GLU A 145 13.41 7.66 -25.86
C GLU A 145 12.05 7.08 -25.51
N GLU A 146 12.00 5.86 -24.93
CA GLU A 146 10.77 5.22 -24.47
C GLU A 146 10.13 6.02 -23.32
N LEU A 147 10.95 6.56 -22.42
CA LEU A 147 10.47 7.41 -21.34
C LEU A 147 9.92 8.74 -21.87
N GLN A 148 10.60 9.36 -22.83
CA GLN A 148 10.14 10.59 -23.50
C GLN A 148 8.82 10.34 -24.25
N GLU A 149 8.67 9.23 -24.94
CA GLU A 149 7.43 8.85 -25.62
C GLU A 149 6.28 8.69 -24.63
N LEU A 150 6.50 8.01 -23.49
CA LEU A 150 5.48 7.88 -22.43
C LEU A 150 5.12 9.24 -21.85
N VAL A 151 6.10 10.11 -21.52
CA VAL A 151 5.82 11.45 -20.98
C VAL A 151 5.01 12.27 -21.98
N GLY A 152 5.36 12.23 -23.27
CA GLY A 152 4.62 12.91 -24.34
C GLY A 152 3.18 12.41 -24.47
N LEU A 153 2.97 11.11 -24.41
CA LEU A 153 1.64 10.50 -24.38
C LEU A 153 0.82 10.98 -23.17
N LEU A 154 1.42 10.96 -21.97
CA LEU A 154 0.73 11.38 -20.75
C LEU A 154 0.38 12.86 -20.77
N VAL A 155 1.26 13.73 -21.26
CA VAL A 155 0.98 15.17 -21.50
C VAL A 155 -0.22 15.33 -22.44
N SER A 156 -0.24 14.59 -23.55
CA SER A 156 -1.36 14.62 -24.50
C SER A 156 -2.67 14.17 -23.84
N ARG A 157 -2.65 13.07 -23.06
CA ARG A 157 -3.83 12.54 -22.37
C ARG A 157 -4.37 13.49 -21.29
N VAL A 158 -3.49 14.01 -20.43
CA VAL A 158 -3.87 14.98 -19.38
C VAL A 158 -4.47 16.24 -20.00
N ASN A 159 -3.80 16.80 -21.01
CA ASN A 159 -4.29 18.00 -21.71
C ASN A 159 -5.62 17.75 -22.42
N GLY A 160 -5.76 16.58 -23.06
CA GLY A 160 -6.96 16.24 -23.82
C GLY A 160 -8.21 16.10 -22.95
N ILE A 161 -8.06 15.57 -21.74
CA ILE A 161 -9.18 15.29 -20.84
C ILE A 161 -9.43 16.40 -19.80
N ASP A 162 -8.55 17.40 -19.67
CA ASP A 162 -8.60 18.42 -18.62
C ASP A 162 -9.97 19.09 -18.49
N SER A 163 -10.51 19.63 -19.58
CA SER A 163 -11.80 20.36 -19.55
C SER A 163 -12.97 19.46 -19.11
N ALA A 164 -13.05 18.23 -19.64
CA ALA A 164 -14.08 17.27 -19.25
C ALA A 164 -13.92 16.84 -17.79
N SER A 165 -12.68 16.64 -17.34
CA SER A 165 -12.36 16.30 -15.95
C SER A 165 -12.80 17.40 -14.98
N ARG A 166 -12.61 18.68 -15.31
CA ARG A 166 -13.03 19.81 -14.45
C ARG A 166 -14.54 19.90 -14.29
N ILE A 167 -15.30 19.50 -15.31
CA ILE A 167 -16.75 19.37 -15.21
C ILE A 167 -17.11 18.19 -14.29
N ALA A 168 -16.56 17.00 -14.58
CA ALA A 168 -16.84 15.79 -13.83
C ALA A 168 -16.46 15.88 -12.34
N ARG A 169 -15.39 16.62 -11.99
CA ARG A 169 -14.99 16.84 -10.58
C ARG A 169 -16.05 17.56 -9.76
N LYS A 170 -16.95 18.34 -10.38
CA LYS A 170 -18.06 19.01 -9.69
C LYS A 170 -19.07 18.01 -9.15
N ASP A 171 -19.19 16.85 -9.78
CA ASP A 171 -20.09 15.77 -9.37
C ASP A 171 -19.48 14.88 -8.30
N LEU A 172 -18.14 14.92 -8.12
CA LEU A 172 -17.43 14.23 -7.05
C LEU A 172 -17.45 15.04 -5.75
N THR A 173 -18.64 15.45 -5.31
CA THR A 173 -18.83 16.36 -4.16
C THR A 173 -18.57 15.71 -2.81
N ASN A 174 -18.75 14.39 -2.71
CA ASN A 174 -18.55 13.61 -1.48
C ASN A 174 -17.63 12.40 -1.72
N ASN A 175 -17.20 11.77 -0.63
CA ASN A 175 -16.31 10.62 -0.68
C ASN A 175 -17.00 9.39 -1.30
N ASP A 176 -18.30 9.23 -1.05
CA ASP A 176 -19.08 8.10 -1.56
C ASP A 176 -19.13 8.04 -3.07
N SER A 177 -19.17 9.21 -3.75
CA SER A 177 -19.12 9.25 -5.22
C SER A 177 -17.78 8.72 -5.75
N ILE A 178 -16.66 9.13 -5.14
CA ILE A 178 -15.33 8.63 -5.51
C ILE A 178 -15.23 7.11 -5.25
N PHE A 179 -15.66 6.65 -4.09
CA PHE A 179 -15.58 5.23 -3.72
C PHE A 179 -16.46 4.36 -4.64
N ARG A 180 -17.70 4.76 -4.92
CA ARG A 180 -18.59 4.04 -5.86
C ARG A 180 -17.99 3.97 -7.27
N ASN A 181 -17.45 5.09 -7.79
CA ASN A 181 -16.87 5.11 -9.12
C ASN A 181 -15.57 4.30 -9.19
N SER A 182 -14.76 4.25 -8.10
CA SER A 182 -13.60 3.37 -8.00
C SER A 182 -13.99 1.89 -8.02
N ILE A 183 -15.02 1.52 -7.28
CA ILE A 183 -15.59 0.16 -7.28
C ILE A 183 -16.09 -0.20 -8.68
N GLN A 184 -16.80 0.71 -9.34
CA GLN A 184 -17.27 0.51 -10.70
C GLN A 184 -16.12 0.33 -11.70
N ALA A 185 -15.04 1.09 -11.57
CA ALA A 185 -13.85 0.95 -12.39
C ALA A 185 -13.24 -0.45 -12.28
N TYR A 186 -13.14 -0.98 -11.07
CA TYR A 186 -12.70 -2.37 -10.86
C TYR A 186 -13.70 -3.42 -11.35
N HIS A 187 -15.01 -3.15 -11.27
CA HIS A 187 -16.00 -4.05 -11.86
C HIS A 187 -15.88 -4.10 -13.38
N LEU A 188 -15.62 -2.97 -14.05
CA LEU A 188 -15.37 -2.93 -15.48
C LEU A 188 -14.08 -3.68 -15.84
N LEU A 189 -13.00 -3.42 -15.11
CA LEU A 189 -11.72 -4.10 -15.31
C LEU A 189 -11.83 -5.60 -15.07
N GLY A 190 -12.58 -6.03 -14.05
CA GLY A 190 -12.83 -7.44 -13.74
C GLY A 190 -13.54 -8.23 -14.82
N ARG A 191 -14.23 -7.58 -15.78
CA ARG A 191 -14.84 -8.25 -16.94
C ARG A 191 -13.80 -8.76 -17.95
N THR A 192 -12.62 -8.16 -17.96
CA THR A 192 -11.52 -8.52 -18.88
C THR A 192 -10.35 -9.17 -18.17
N ASN A 193 -10.29 -9.07 -16.83
CA ASN A 193 -9.23 -9.64 -15.99
C ASN A 193 -9.82 -10.12 -14.65
N ASP A 194 -10.15 -11.41 -14.57
CA ASP A 194 -10.75 -12.03 -13.39
C ASP A 194 -9.90 -11.87 -12.11
N ARG A 195 -8.57 -11.74 -12.25
CA ARG A 195 -7.66 -11.53 -11.11
C ARG A 195 -7.84 -10.18 -10.45
N LEU A 196 -8.40 -9.21 -11.17
CA LEU A 196 -8.70 -7.85 -10.69
C LEU A 196 -10.20 -7.66 -10.44
N TYR A 197 -10.98 -8.75 -10.40
CA TYR A 197 -12.39 -8.69 -9.98
C TYR A 197 -12.50 -8.36 -8.49
N TYR A 198 -13.29 -7.34 -8.17
CA TYR A 198 -13.42 -6.77 -6.82
C TYR A 198 -14.82 -6.97 -6.23
N PRO A 199 -15.12 -8.16 -5.65
CA PRO A 199 -16.39 -8.41 -4.97
C PRO A 199 -16.34 -7.91 -3.51
N ASN A 200 -17.53 -7.59 -2.94
CA ASN A 200 -17.70 -7.18 -1.55
C ASN A 200 -16.76 -6.02 -1.16
N PRO A 201 -16.98 -4.82 -1.69
CA PRO A 201 -16.09 -3.70 -1.51
C PRO A 201 -16.03 -3.22 -0.05
N SER A 202 -14.84 -2.75 0.38
CA SER A 202 -14.64 -2.11 1.68
C SER A 202 -13.65 -0.97 1.55
N VAL A 203 -14.14 0.18 1.06
CA VAL A 203 -13.36 1.41 0.94
C VAL A 203 -13.87 2.39 1.98
N LYS A 204 -12.97 2.99 2.75
CA LYS A 204 -13.29 3.88 3.86
C LYS A 204 -12.46 5.17 3.77
N PHE A 205 -13.00 6.27 4.31
CA PHE A 205 -12.16 7.42 4.63
C PHE A 205 -11.35 7.13 5.92
N SER A 206 -10.11 7.59 5.95
CA SER A 206 -9.29 7.49 7.15
C SER A 206 -9.61 8.63 8.12
N PHE A 207 -9.75 8.29 9.41
CA PHE A 207 -9.82 9.27 10.50
C PHE A 207 -8.50 10.04 10.67
N TYR A 208 -7.40 9.45 10.22
CA TYR A 208 -6.07 10.01 10.35
C TYR A 208 -5.67 10.90 9.17
N GLY A 209 -6.60 11.30 8.29
CA GLY A 209 -6.29 12.06 7.06
C GLY A 209 -5.36 13.24 7.30
N TYR A 210 -5.64 14.09 8.30
CA TYR A 210 -4.75 15.22 8.62
C TYR A 210 -3.37 14.79 9.13
N LEU A 211 -3.31 13.74 9.96
CA LEU A 211 -2.04 13.19 10.44
C LEU A 211 -1.26 12.55 9.28
N ALA A 212 -1.96 11.84 8.40
CA ALA A 212 -1.39 11.22 7.21
C ALA A 212 -0.75 12.26 6.27
N ASN A 213 -1.29 13.48 6.17
CA ASN A 213 -0.68 14.57 5.41
C ASN A 213 0.73 14.92 5.93
N TYR A 214 0.92 15.00 7.26
CA TYR A 214 2.24 15.23 7.86
C TYR A 214 3.20 14.03 7.70
N MET A 215 2.66 12.85 7.44
CA MET A 215 3.43 11.63 7.21
C MET A 215 3.66 11.34 5.73
N GLY A 216 3.06 12.13 4.81
CA GLY A 216 3.18 11.96 3.37
C GLY A 216 2.33 10.83 2.78
N PHE A 217 1.26 10.36 3.47
CA PHE A 217 0.40 9.28 2.99
C PHE A 217 -0.92 9.78 2.44
N SER A 218 -1.28 9.33 1.24
CA SER A 218 -2.57 9.61 0.60
C SER A 218 -3.63 8.53 0.85
N GLY A 219 -3.21 7.35 1.32
CA GLY A 219 -4.05 6.23 1.68
C GLY A 219 -3.24 5.11 2.31
N TYR A 220 -3.89 4.04 2.71
CA TYR A 220 -3.25 2.79 3.14
C TYR A 220 -4.24 1.64 3.21
N TYR A 221 -3.77 0.44 2.97
CA TYR A 221 -4.52 -0.78 3.21
C TYR A 221 -4.32 -1.28 4.64
N ASN A 222 -5.42 -1.64 5.32
CA ASN A 222 -5.35 -2.25 6.64
C ASN A 222 -5.51 -3.78 6.54
N PRO A 223 -4.46 -4.57 6.74
CA PRO A 223 -4.51 -6.02 6.60
C PRO A 223 -5.34 -6.74 7.65
N PHE A 224 -5.59 -6.11 8.82
CA PHE A 224 -6.33 -6.72 9.93
C PHE A 224 -7.85 -6.54 9.80
N SER A 225 -8.29 -5.49 9.12
CA SER A 225 -9.71 -5.23 8.84
C SER A 225 -10.08 -5.48 7.37
N GLY A 226 -9.10 -5.63 6.49
CA GLY A 226 -9.31 -5.79 5.06
C GLY A 226 -9.85 -4.54 4.37
N GLU A 227 -9.65 -3.34 4.94
CA GLU A 227 -10.17 -2.07 4.46
C GLU A 227 -9.14 -1.31 3.64
N ALA A 228 -9.57 -0.76 2.50
CA ALA A 228 -8.84 0.26 1.74
C ALA A 228 -9.19 1.64 2.34
N GLN A 229 -8.22 2.30 2.96
CA GLN A 229 -8.40 3.54 3.69
C GLN A 229 -7.82 4.71 2.91
N VAL A 230 -8.65 5.69 2.59
CA VAL A 230 -8.30 6.81 1.74
C VAL A 230 -8.22 8.08 2.57
N ASN A 231 -7.14 8.83 2.42
CA ASN A 231 -7.02 10.17 2.96
C ASN A 231 -7.83 11.14 2.09
N THR A 232 -9.04 11.48 2.53
CA THR A 232 -9.95 12.35 1.79
C THR A 232 -9.66 13.83 1.98
N THR A 233 -8.59 14.20 2.71
CA THR A 233 -8.14 15.59 2.89
C THR A 233 -7.16 16.06 1.81
N VAL A 234 -6.61 15.13 1.01
CA VAL A 234 -5.78 15.47 -0.16
C VAL A 234 -6.62 16.08 -1.29
N PRO A 235 -6.00 16.80 -2.25
CA PRO A 235 -6.73 17.39 -3.37
C PRO A 235 -7.64 16.39 -4.10
N ARG A 236 -8.87 16.79 -4.41
CA ARG A 236 -9.88 15.89 -4.99
C ARG A 236 -9.42 15.20 -6.28
N PHE A 237 -8.63 15.87 -7.10
CA PHE A 237 -8.19 15.33 -8.38
C PHE A 237 -7.17 14.19 -8.30
N VAL A 238 -6.58 13.93 -7.13
CA VAL A 238 -5.70 12.75 -6.91
C VAL A 238 -6.44 11.58 -6.25
N GLN A 239 -7.55 11.82 -5.57
CA GLN A 239 -8.27 10.80 -4.79
C GLN A 239 -8.77 9.61 -5.62
N PRO A 240 -9.26 9.75 -6.88
CA PRO A 240 -9.69 8.61 -7.69
C PRO A 240 -8.59 7.57 -7.91
N PHE A 241 -7.38 8.02 -8.29
CA PHE A 241 -6.25 7.12 -8.47
C PHE A 241 -5.79 6.50 -7.15
N THR A 242 -5.65 7.30 -6.09
CA THR A 242 -5.31 6.80 -4.74
C THR A 242 -6.31 5.72 -4.29
N THR A 243 -7.62 5.96 -4.47
CA THR A 243 -8.64 4.97 -4.08
C THR A 243 -8.47 3.66 -4.85
N CYS A 244 -8.21 3.72 -6.15
CA CYS A 244 -7.98 2.54 -6.97
C CYS A 244 -6.65 1.82 -6.59
N HIS A 245 -5.63 2.55 -6.20
CA HIS A 245 -4.37 2.01 -5.68
C HIS A 245 -4.61 1.20 -4.40
N GLU A 246 -5.34 1.75 -3.43
CA GLU A 246 -5.63 1.05 -2.16
C GLU A 246 -6.50 -0.21 -2.37
N ILE A 247 -7.40 -0.20 -3.36
CA ILE A 247 -8.12 -1.40 -3.78
C ILE A 247 -7.14 -2.42 -4.39
N GLY A 248 -6.10 -1.99 -5.10
CA GLY A 248 -5.03 -2.87 -5.59
C GLY A 248 -4.36 -3.66 -4.46
N HIS A 249 -4.01 -2.99 -3.35
CA HIS A 249 -3.51 -3.65 -2.14
C HIS A 249 -4.52 -4.65 -1.56
N GLN A 250 -5.79 -4.29 -1.55
CA GLN A 250 -6.88 -5.15 -1.07
C GLN A 250 -7.04 -6.43 -1.89
N LEU A 251 -6.69 -6.39 -3.18
CA LEU A 251 -6.66 -7.54 -4.08
C LEU A 251 -5.36 -8.37 -3.97
N GLY A 252 -4.46 -8.01 -3.04
CA GLY A 252 -3.23 -8.75 -2.77
C GLY A 252 -2.04 -8.34 -3.62
N TYR A 253 -2.07 -7.18 -4.26
CA TYR A 253 -0.88 -6.59 -4.88
C TYR A 253 -0.19 -5.73 -3.82
N ALA A 254 0.71 -6.39 -3.07
CA ALA A 254 1.29 -5.80 -1.86
C ALA A 254 2.38 -4.78 -2.15
N LYS A 255 3.06 -4.90 -3.29
CA LYS A 255 4.12 -3.97 -3.68
C LYS A 255 3.54 -2.69 -4.26
N GLU A 256 4.17 -1.56 -3.94
CA GLU A 256 3.69 -0.22 -4.31
C GLU A 256 3.58 -0.04 -5.83
N GLU A 257 4.60 -0.46 -6.59
CA GLU A 257 4.59 -0.40 -8.04
C GLU A 257 3.46 -1.23 -8.65
N GLU A 258 3.14 -2.37 -8.05
CA GLU A 258 2.06 -3.25 -8.51
C GLU A 258 0.68 -2.68 -8.16
N ALA A 259 0.52 -2.11 -6.96
CA ALA A 259 -0.71 -1.43 -6.56
C ALA A 259 -0.97 -0.18 -7.42
N ASN A 260 0.08 0.62 -7.71
CA ASN A 260 0.01 1.73 -8.66
C ASN A 260 -0.39 1.26 -10.05
N PHE A 261 0.15 0.13 -10.51
CA PHE A 261 -0.19 -0.42 -11.81
C PHE A 261 -1.63 -0.96 -11.85
N CYS A 262 -2.12 -1.60 -10.78
CA CYS A 262 -3.53 -1.98 -10.64
C CYS A 262 -4.44 -0.76 -10.65
N GLY A 263 -4.06 0.29 -9.90
CA GLY A 263 -4.75 1.59 -9.89
C GLY A 263 -4.82 2.20 -11.30
N PHE A 264 -3.71 2.18 -12.05
CA PHE A 264 -3.68 2.61 -13.46
C PHE A 264 -4.66 1.82 -14.31
N LEU A 265 -4.61 0.51 -14.27
CA LEU A 265 -5.51 -0.34 -15.06
C LEU A 265 -6.98 -0.08 -14.76
N ALA A 266 -7.35 0.04 -13.48
CA ALA A 266 -8.72 0.30 -13.07
C ALA A 266 -9.17 1.72 -13.47
N THR A 267 -8.37 2.73 -13.12
CA THR A 267 -8.76 4.14 -13.29
C THR A 267 -8.89 4.53 -14.76
N LYS A 268 -8.00 4.00 -15.63
CA LYS A 268 -8.09 4.27 -17.08
C LYS A 268 -9.33 3.63 -17.73
N THR A 269 -9.86 2.53 -17.19
CA THR A 269 -11.10 1.90 -17.72
C THR A 269 -12.36 2.66 -17.30
N SER A 270 -12.25 3.60 -16.36
CA SER A 270 -13.38 4.39 -15.91
C SER A 270 -13.94 5.25 -17.06
N VAL A 271 -15.27 5.31 -17.14
CA VAL A 271 -15.97 6.23 -18.05
C VAL A 271 -15.91 7.68 -17.56
N ASP A 272 -15.60 7.90 -16.28
CA ASP A 272 -15.53 9.22 -15.65
C ASP A 272 -14.22 9.94 -16.03
N PRO A 273 -14.29 11.11 -16.69
CA PRO A 273 -13.09 11.88 -17.06
C PRO A 273 -12.21 12.29 -15.89
N ALA A 274 -12.78 12.50 -14.69
CA ALA A 274 -12.02 12.87 -13.50
C ALA A 274 -11.12 11.72 -13.04
N PHE A 275 -11.55 10.46 -13.21
CA PHE A 275 -10.76 9.27 -12.90
C PHE A 275 -9.57 9.14 -13.87
N ARG A 276 -9.84 9.23 -15.17
CA ARG A 276 -8.77 9.16 -16.18
C ARG A 276 -7.76 10.30 -16.03
N TYR A 277 -8.22 11.50 -15.72
CA TYR A 277 -7.33 12.63 -15.42
C TYR A 277 -6.44 12.33 -14.21
N SER A 278 -7.03 11.82 -13.13
CA SER A 278 -6.31 11.50 -11.90
C SER A 278 -5.12 10.58 -12.17
N VAL A 279 -5.32 9.47 -12.88
CA VAL A 279 -4.24 8.52 -13.15
C VAL A 279 -3.21 9.07 -14.13
N TYR A 280 -3.62 9.78 -15.18
CA TYR A 280 -2.66 10.32 -16.13
C TYR A 280 -1.80 11.42 -15.51
N LEU A 281 -2.37 12.24 -14.63
CA LEU A 281 -1.61 13.26 -13.89
C LEU A 281 -0.59 12.61 -12.96
N ASP A 282 -0.97 11.55 -12.25
CA ASP A 282 -0.10 10.86 -11.31
C ASP A 282 1.05 10.11 -12.03
N LEU A 283 0.72 9.38 -13.11
CA LEU A 283 1.72 8.76 -13.95
C LEU A 283 2.65 9.78 -14.63
N TYR A 284 2.11 10.96 -15.00
CA TYR A 284 2.94 12.07 -15.49
C TYR A 284 3.95 12.51 -14.42
N LEU A 285 3.55 12.64 -13.17
CA LEU A 285 4.46 13.03 -12.08
C LEU A 285 5.61 12.02 -11.91
N TYR A 286 5.32 10.71 -11.91
CA TYR A 286 6.36 9.67 -11.84
C TYR A 286 7.28 9.70 -13.08
N SER A 287 6.70 9.68 -14.26
CA SER A 287 7.47 9.60 -15.51
C SER A 287 8.26 10.87 -15.79
N ALA A 288 7.69 12.04 -15.50
CA ALA A 288 8.37 13.33 -15.65
C ALA A 288 9.48 13.50 -14.61
N GLY A 289 9.29 13.00 -13.38
CA GLY A 289 10.32 12.95 -12.36
C GLY A 289 11.51 12.08 -12.79
N ALA A 290 11.24 10.87 -13.30
CA ALA A 290 12.27 9.98 -13.84
C ALA A 290 13.02 10.62 -15.03
N LEU A 291 12.29 11.28 -15.95
CA LEU A 291 12.91 11.97 -17.08
C LEU A 291 13.77 13.17 -16.63
N TYR A 292 13.30 13.93 -15.64
CA TYR A 292 14.06 15.06 -15.10
C TYR A 292 15.40 14.61 -14.47
N VAL A 293 15.39 13.49 -13.76
CA VAL A 293 16.59 12.90 -13.16
C VAL A 293 17.54 12.37 -14.26
N MET A 294 17.00 11.75 -15.31
CA MET A 294 17.77 11.18 -16.40
C MET A 294 18.34 12.27 -17.34
N ASP A 295 17.51 13.27 -17.67
CA ASP A 295 17.88 14.39 -18.57
C ASP A 295 16.94 15.59 -18.30
N SER A 296 17.40 16.53 -17.46
CA SER A 296 16.61 17.69 -17.08
C SER A 296 16.29 18.63 -18.25
N THR A 297 17.14 18.65 -19.30
CA THR A 297 16.90 19.48 -20.50
C THR A 297 15.83 18.87 -21.39
N ALA A 298 15.81 17.55 -21.52
CA ALA A 298 14.79 16.84 -22.27
C ALA A 298 13.38 16.93 -21.62
N PHE A 299 13.30 17.17 -20.31
CA PHE A 299 12.03 17.35 -19.59
C PHE A 299 11.33 18.68 -19.89
N ILE A 300 12.09 19.77 -20.16
CA ILE A 300 11.55 21.14 -20.27
C ILE A 300 10.40 21.26 -21.28
N PRO A 301 10.51 20.76 -22.54
CA PRO A 301 9.43 20.89 -23.52
C PRO A 301 8.12 20.26 -23.07
N TYR A 302 8.17 19.12 -22.39
CA TYR A 302 6.97 18.42 -21.89
C TYR A 302 6.27 19.20 -20.80
N ARG A 303 7.02 19.81 -19.86
CA ARG A 303 6.47 20.69 -18.83
C ARG A 303 5.78 21.92 -19.44
N GLU A 304 6.41 22.51 -20.46
CA GLU A 304 5.88 23.71 -21.13
C GLU A 304 4.65 23.41 -21.99
N SER A 305 4.52 22.18 -22.50
CA SER A 305 3.37 21.71 -23.28
C SER A 305 2.11 21.46 -22.45
N LEU A 306 2.21 21.44 -21.11
CA LEU A 306 1.05 21.31 -20.24
C LEU A 306 0.16 22.57 -20.33
N LYS A 307 -1.18 22.37 -20.42
CA LYS A 307 -2.16 23.46 -20.33
C LYS A 307 -2.00 24.26 -19.05
N PRO A 308 -2.28 25.57 -19.05
CA PRO A 308 -2.21 26.42 -17.85
C PRO A 308 -3.01 25.86 -16.67
N ALA A 309 -4.17 25.28 -16.95
CA ALA A 309 -5.04 24.68 -15.95
C ALA A 309 -4.42 23.42 -15.30
N VAL A 310 -3.78 22.56 -16.08
CA VAL A 310 -3.04 21.38 -15.56
C VAL A 310 -1.85 21.83 -14.71
N ARG A 311 -1.12 22.84 -15.18
CA ARG A 311 -0.03 23.45 -14.38
C ARG A 311 -0.52 24.06 -13.08
N GLN A 312 -1.79 24.55 -13.03
CA GLN A 312 -2.39 25.02 -11.79
C GLN A 312 -2.63 23.85 -10.82
N ASP A 313 -3.21 22.73 -11.28
CA ASP A 313 -3.41 21.55 -10.43
C ASP A 313 -2.08 21.04 -9.85
N LEU A 314 -0.99 21.04 -10.64
CA LEU A 314 0.36 20.67 -10.15
C LEU A 314 0.89 21.64 -9.10
N ARG A 315 0.63 22.97 -9.25
CA ARG A 315 0.99 23.95 -8.22
C ARG A 315 0.18 23.76 -6.95
N ASP A 316 -1.12 23.50 -7.07
CA ASP A 316 -2.02 23.28 -5.95
C ASP A 316 -1.59 22.03 -5.17
N LEU A 317 -1.22 20.97 -5.87
CA LEU A 317 -0.70 19.75 -5.26
C LEU A 317 0.65 19.98 -4.54
N LYS A 318 1.56 20.72 -5.19
CA LYS A 318 2.84 21.10 -4.58
C LYS A 318 2.61 21.96 -3.32
N ASN A 319 1.73 22.96 -3.38
CA ASN A 319 1.42 23.82 -2.25
C ASN A 319 0.76 23.04 -1.11
N PHE A 320 -0.07 22.04 -1.45
CA PHE A 320 -0.63 21.12 -0.46
C PHE A 320 0.48 20.38 0.30
N TYR A 321 1.43 19.75 -0.39
CA TYR A 321 2.53 19.04 0.29
C TYR A 321 3.43 19.99 1.08
N LEU A 322 3.76 21.15 0.55
CA LEU A 322 4.56 22.16 1.26
C LEU A 322 3.90 22.62 2.58
N LYS A 323 2.57 22.72 2.61
CA LYS A 323 1.80 23.07 3.82
C LYS A 323 2.02 22.08 4.97
N TYR A 324 2.25 20.81 4.66
CA TYR A 324 2.39 19.73 5.65
C TYR A 324 3.84 19.28 5.86
N GLN A 325 4.79 19.90 5.16
CA GLN A 325 6.21 19.62 5.36
C GLN A 325 6.63 19.88 6.80
N ASN A 326 7.40 18.96 7.37
CA ASN A 326 7.80 19.03 8.78
C ASN A 326 9.16 18.37 9.01
N PRO A 327 9.87 18.69 10.13
CA PRO A 327 11.21 18.13 10.40
C PRO A 327 11.26 16.62 10.62
N PHE A 328 10.11 15.97 10.90
CA PHE A 328 10.06 14.53 11.14
C PHE A 328 9.87 13.72 9.85
N GLU A 329 9.52 14.36 8.73
CA GLU A 329 9.28 13.72 7.44
C GLU A 329 10.45 12.82 7.00
N PRO A 330 11.74 13.21 7.07
CA PRO A 330 12.85 12.33 6.70
C PRO A 330 12.93 11.07 7.57
N PHE A 331 12.61 11.17 8.85
CA PHE A 331 12.58 10.02 9.76
C PHE A 331 11.43 9.06 9.42
N ILE A 332 10.24 9.59 9.13
CA ILE A 332 9.07 8.81 8.72
C ILE A 332 9.36 8.07 7.41
N HIS A 333 9.94 8.77 6.42
CA HIS A 333 10.34 8.18 5.14
C HIS A 333 11.40 7.08 5.32
N ALA A 334 12.37 7.28 6.23
CA ALA A 334 13.37 6.26 6.54
C ALA A 334 12.73 5.01 7.18
N LEU A 335 11.81 5.18 8.12
CA LEU A 335 11.08 4.07 8.74
C LEU A 335 10.24 3.31 7.70
N TYR A 336 9.48 4.04 6.86
CA TYR A 336 8.66 3.44 5.82
C TYR A 336 9.53 2.75 4.76
N GLY A 337 10.62 3.38 4.32
CA GLY A 337 11.58 2.77 3.40
C GLY A 337 12.19 1.48 3.94
N ASN A 338 12.51 1.42 5.23
CA ASN A 338 13.00 0.19 5.87
C ASN A 338 11.91 -0.89 5.94
N TYR A 339 10.65 -0.50 6.20
CA TYR A 339 9.51 -1.43 6.14
C TYR A 339 9.37 -2.03 4.75
N LEU A 340 9.41 -1.22 3.69
CA LEU A 340 9.34 -1.67 2.30
C LEU A 340 10.49 -2.64 1.96
N LYS A 341 11.74 -2.29 2.33
CA LYS A 341 12.92 -3.15 2.13
C LYS A 341 12.78 -4.50 2.85
N ALA A 342 12.28 -4.51 4.08
CA ALA A 342 12.02 -5.73 4.84
C ALA A 342 10.95 -6.62 4.17
N ASN A 343 10.06 -6.03 3.37
CA ASN A 343 8.99 -6.69 2.63
C ASN A 343 9.28 -6.81 1.12
N ARG A 344 10.51 -7.14 0.74
CA ARG A 344 10.92 -7.46 -0.64
C ARG A 344 10.83 -6.30 -1.65
N GLN A 345 10.89 -5.06 -1.18
CA GLN A 345 11.04 -3.86 -2.01
C GLN A 345 12.40 -3.21 -1.71
N PRO A 346 13.50 -3.70 -2.31
CA PRO A 346 14.86 -3.27 -1.97
C PRO A 346 15.11 -1.78 -2.26
N GLN A 347 14.36 -1.19 -3.20
CA GLN A 347 14.39 0.22 -3.54
C GLN A 347 13.77 1.11 -2.45
N GLY A 348 12.97 0.53 -1.53
CA GLY A 348 12.27 1.29 -0.50
C GLY A 348 11.29 2.30 -1.12
N ILE A 349 11.40 3.57 -0.75
CA ILE A 349 10.52 4.63 -1.30
C ILE A 349 10.72 4.89 -2.79
N TYR A 350 11.83 4.48 -3.39
CA TYR A 350 12.06 4.58 -4.85
C TYR A 350 11.36 3.47 -5.65
N ALA A 351 10.64 2.56 -5.00
CA ALA A 351 9.79 1.58 -5.69
C ALA A 351 8.68 2.22 -6.53
N TYR A 352 8.33 3.46 -6.22
CA TYR A 352 7.39 4.25 -7.04
C TYR A 352 7.89 4.50 -8.48
N ASP A 353 9.21 4.55 -8.71
CA ASP A 353 9.80 4.68 -10.05
C ASP A 353 9.63 3.40 -10.88
N GLU A 354 9.45 2.24 -10.24
CA GLU A 354 9.25 0.95 -10.92
C GLU A 354 7.90 0.87 -11.65
N VAL A 355 6.89 1.65 -11.22
CA VAL A 355 5.61 1.73 -11.97
C VAL A 355 5.82 2.26 -13.38
N VAL A 356 6.78 3.17 -13.59
CA VAL A 356 7.12 3.70 -14.92
C VAL A 356 7.57 2.56 -15.85
N GLY A 357 8.41 1.66 -15.35
CA GLY A 357 8.85 0.47 -16.09
C GLY A 357 7.69 -0.46 -16.46
N LEU A 358 6.74 -0.68 -15.52
CA LEU A 358 5.54 -1.49 -15.78
C LEU A 358 4.63 -0.84 -16.83
N VAL A 359 4.44 0.47 -16.76
CA VAL A 359 3.61 1.23 -17.70
C VAL A 359 4.24 1.26 -19.09
N ILE A 360 5.57 1.41 -19.21
CA ILE A 360 6.29 1.31 -20.48
C ILE A 360 6.18 -0.10 -21.05
N ALA A 361 6.35 -1.14 -20.22
CA ALA A 361 6.18 -2.53 -20.67
C ALA A 361 4.75 -2.80 -21.15
N TYR A 362 3.75 -2.22 -20.50
CA TYR A 362 2.36 -2.27 -20.92
C TYR A 362 2.12 -1.55 -22.23
N TYR A 363 2.73 -0.36 -22.39
CA TYR A 363 2.69 0.42 -23.63
C TYR A 363 3.33 -0.32 -24.81
N ARG A 364 4.51 -0.91 -24.62
CA ARG A 364 5.17 -1.76 -25.65
C ARG A 364 4.26 -2.88 -26.16
N LYS A 365 3.54 -3.52 -25.23
CA LYS A 365 2.67 -4.66 -25.57
C LYS A 365 1.39 -4.24 -26.26
N ASN A 366 0.75 -3.14 -25.83
CA ASN A 366 -0.62 -2.81 -26.17
C ASN A 366 -0.77 -1.53 -27.03
N GLY A 367 0.32 -0.76 -27.20
CA GLY A 367 0.34 0.48 -27.96
C GLY A 367 -0.38 1.66 -27.28
N ALA A 368 -0.36 2.84 -27.92
CA ALA A 368 -0.94 4.08 -27.41
C ALA A 368 -2.48 4.02 -27.22
N ASN A 369 -3.16 3.19 -27.97
CA ASN A 369 -4.62 3.04 -27.86
C ASN A 369 -5.07 2.35 -26.57
N ALA A 370 -4.12 1.76 -25.82
CA ALA A 370 -4.38 1.12 -24.56
C ALA A 370 -4.42 2.11 -23.36
N PHE A 371 -4.18 3.42 -23.64
CA PHE A 371 -4.20 4.50 -22.64
C PHE A 371 -5.46 5.36 -22.75
#